data_ce2acdf8f195f139ec8f49ab6e8d4470
#
_entry.id   ce2acdf8f195f139ec8f49ab6e8d4470
#
_cell.length_a   1.000
_cell.length_b   1.000
_cell.length_c   1.000
_cell.angle_alpha   90.00
_cell.angle_beta   90.00
_cell.angle_gamma   90.00
#
_symmetry.space_group_name_H-M   'P 1'
#
loop_
_entity.id
_entity.type
_entity.pdbx_description
1 polymer ?
#
loop_
_entity_poly.entity_id
_entity_poly.type
_entity_poly.pdbx_seq_one_letter_code
_entity_poly.pdbx_strand_id
1 'polypeptide(L)'
;KQIWSVSCTRCDCGNFHGQPMALPFDFLGIALAEMANVSERRIEKMVNPAINHGLPAFLVEKGGLNSGFMIVQYSAAALVSENKVLAHPASVDSIPTSANQEDHVSMGSIAAKKSKDILENVRKVIGMELITACQAIDLKGAKDKLSPATKVAYDEVRKVIPYVAEDRPMYIDIHAAEEIVRNNKLVEDVEKAIGQLEF
;
A
#
# COMPACT_ATOMS: atom_id res chain seq x y z
N LYS A 1 -13.69 -21.05 33.98
CA LYS A 1 -13.14 -20.52 35.23
C LYS A 1 -11.93 -19.69 34.89
N GLN A 2 -12.08 -18.37 34.97
CA GLN A 2 -10.96 -17.46 34.78
C GLN A 2 -9.94 -17.67 35.91
N ILE A 3 -8.89 -18.39 35.62
CA ILE A 3 -7.73 -18.58 36.52
C ILE A 3 -6.86 -17.31 36.61
N TRP A 4 -7.21 -16.28 35.83
CA TRP A 4 -6.45 -15.05 35.69
C TRP A 4 -6.67 -13.98 36.77
N SER A 5 -7.43 -14.29 37.82
CA SER A 5 -7.69 -13.35 38.90
C SER A 5 -6.67 -13.40 40.05
N VAL A 6 -5.59 -14.14 39.88
CA VAL A 6 -4.55 -14.18 40.93
C VAL A 6 -3.64 -12.98 40.73
N SER A 7 -3.89 -11.98 41.53
CA SER A 7 -3.04 -10.87 41.96
C SER A 7 -1.58 -10.91 41.46
N CYS A 8 -1.32 -10.59 40.24
CA CYS A 8 -0.02 -10.12 39.83
C CYS A 8 -0.06 -8.58 39.86
N THR A 9 0.33 -7.99 40.98
CA THR A 9 0.38 -6.54 41.15
C THR A 9 1.44 -5.84 40.31
N ARG A 10 2.13 -6.54 39.40
CA ARG A 10 3.21 -6.03 38.56
C ARG A 10 3.24 -6.57 37.11
N CYS A 11 2.32 -7.44 36.75
CA CYS A 11 2.23 -7.92 35.35
C CYS A 11 0.93 -7.39 34.75
N ASP A 12 1.00 -6.73 33.63
CA ASP A 12 -0.16 -6.43 32.79
C ASP A 12 -0.70 -7.71 32.14
N CYS A 13 -1.14 -8.64 33.02
CA CYS A 13 -1.68 -9.92 32.56
C CYS A 13 -3.05 -9.78 31.88
N GLY A 14 -3.66 -8.59 31.92
CA GLY A 14 -4.97 -8.30 31.31
C GLY A 14 -5.01 -8.45 29.79
N ASN A 15 -3.88 -8.28 29.10
CA ASN A 15 -3.78 -8.38 27.65
C ASN A 15 -3.00 -9.60 27.16
N PHE A 16 -2.65 -10.51 28.03
CA PHE A 16 -1.86 -11.71 27.68
C PHE A 16 -2.50 -12.54 26.57
N HIS A 17 -3.81 -12.69 26.59
CA HIS A 17 -4.56 -13.46 25.58
C HIS A 17 -4.45 -12.86 24.17
N GLY A 18 -4.35 -11.55 24.04
CA GLY A 18 -4.19 -10.85 22.76
C GLY A 18 -5.46 -10.74 21.90
N GLN A 19 -6.58 -11.33 22.28
CA GLN A 19 -7.82 -11.27 21.49
C GLN A 19 -8.31 -9.84 21.23
N PRO A 20 -8.22 -8.88 22.16
CA PRO A 20 -8.59 -7.48 21.85
C PRO A 20 -7.81 -6.84 20.74
N MET A 21 -6.62 -7.35 20.40
CA MET A 21 -5.79 -6.88 19.29
C MET A 21 -5.96 -7.73 18.03
N ALA A 22 -6.37 -8.99 18.14
CA ALA A 22 -6.51 -9.91 17.02
C ALA A 22 -7.53 -9.39 15.99
N LEU A 23 -8.73 -9.04 16.46
CA LEU A 23 -9.80 -8.48 15.62
C LEU A 23 -9.41 -7.15 14.94
N PRO A 24 -8.86 -6.15 15.67
CA PRO A 24 -8.38 -4.92 15.05
C PRO A 24 -7.32 -5.13 13.98
N PHE A 25 -6.40 -6.07 14.14
CA PHE A 25 -5.41 -6.38 13.11
C PHE A 25 -6.05 -7.01 11.86
N ASP A 26 -7.04 -7.88 12.01
CA ASP A 26 -7.78 -8.40 10.87
C ASP A 26 -8.57 -7.27 10.15
N PHE A 27 -9.24 -6.39 10.90
CA PHE A 27 -9.90 -5.22 10.32
C PHE A 27 -8.93 -4.27 9.62
N LEU A 28 -7.74 -4.04 10.22
CA LEU A 28 -6.69 -3.25 9.60
C LEU A 28 -6.23 -3.89 8.28
N GLY A 29 -6.01 -5.20 8.27
CA GLY A 29 -5.63 -5.94 7.05
C GLY A 29 -6.67 -5.79 5.94
N ILE A 30 -7.96 -5.87 6.25
CA ILE A 30 -9.05 -5.66 5.27
C ILE A 30 -9.02 -4.23 4.74
N ALA A 31 -8.92 -3.22 5.62
CA ALA A 31 -8.90 -1.82 5.22
C ALA A 31 -7.70 -1.49 4.33
N LEU A 32 -6.52 -2.00 4.67
CA LEU A 32 -5.31 -1.83 3.87
C LEU A 32 -5.43 -2.49 2.50
N ALA A 33 -6.01 -3.70 2.43
CA ALA A 33 -6.25 -4.40 1.16
C ALA A 33 -7.18 -3.60 0.24
N GLU A 34 -8.22 -2.96 0.80
CA GLU A 34 -9.13 -2.08 0.05
C GLU A 34 -8.42 -0.83 -0.48
N MET A 35 -7.56 -0.20 0.31
CA MET A 35 -6.74 0.93 -0.15
C MET A 35 -5.88 0.55 -1.37
N ALA A 36 -5.21 -0.61 -1.31
CA ALA A 36 -4.41 -1.11 -2.44
C ALA A 36 -5.28 -1.36 -3.68
N ASN A 37 -6.49 -1.92 -3.49
CA ASN A 37 -7.42 -2.20 -4.59
C ASN A 37 -7.83 -0.90 -5.30
N VAL A 38 -8.21 0.13 -4.56
CA VAL A 38 -8.55 1.45 -5.15
C VAL A 38 -7.35 2.06 -5.88
N SER A 39 -6.16 1.98 -5.30
CA SER A 39 -4.93 2.47 -5.91
C SER A 39 -4.62 1.76 -7.23
N GLU A 40 -4.72 0.43 -7.28
CA GLU A 40 -4.54 -0.35 -8.51
C GLU A 40 -5.58 0.04 -9.59
N ARG A 41 -6.86 0.26 -9.22
CA ARG A 41 -7.86 0.73 -10.19
C ARG A 41 -7.54 2.10 -10.75
N ARG A 42 -6.87 2.98 -10.01
CA ARG A 42 -6.39 4.25 -10.54
C ARG A 42 -5.21 4.10 -11.48
N ILE A 43 -4.28 3.15 -11.20
CA ILE A 43 -3.22 2.78 -12.13
C ILE A 43 -3.81 2.29 -13.46
N GLU A 44 -4.74 1.32 -13.39
CA GLU A 44 -5.42 0.78 -14.57
C GLU A 44 -6.08 1.89 -15.39
N LYS A 45 -6.80 2.79 -14.74
CA LYS A 45 -7.44 3.91 -15.42
C LYS A 45 -6.46 4.81 -16.18
N MET A 46 -5.23 4.99 -15.69
CA MET A 46 -4.22 5.79 -16.36
C MET A 46 -3.58 5.08 -17.56
N VAL A 47 -3.37 3.77 -17.47
CA VAL A 47 -2.69 2.98 -18.52
C VAL A 47 -3.62 2.48 -19.62
N ASN A 48 -4.92 2.42 -19.38
CA ASN A 48 -5.91 1.88 -20.30
C ASN A 48 -6.43 2.97 -21.27
N PRO A 49 -6.12 2.87 -22.58
CA PRO A 49 -6.48 3.90 -23.55
C PRO A 49 -8.00 4.10 -23.71
N ALA A 50 -8.82 3.12 -23.33
CA ALA A 50 -10.28 3.24 -23.41
C ALA A 50 -10.86 4.26 -22.40
N ILE A 51 -10.14 4.54 -21.30
CA ILE A 51 -10.65 5.35 -20.16
C ILE A 51 -9.66 6.40 -19.65
N ASN A 52 -8.47 6.53 -20.24
CA ASN A 52 -7.41 7.42 -19.76
C ASN A 52 -7.46 8.85 -20.34
N HIS A 53 -8.57 9.20 -21.01
CA HIS A 53 -8.80 10.54 -21.55
C HIS A 53 -7.71 11.06 -22.51
N GLY A 54 -7.24 10.18 -23.39
CA GLY A 54 -6.34 10.54 -24.50
C GLY A 54 -4.85 10.47 -24.17
N LEU A 55 -4.47 9.84 -23.08
CA LEU A 55 -3.08 9.45 -22.87
C LEU A 55 -2.72 8.25 -23.76
N PRO A 56 -1.43 8.08 -24.11
CA PRO A 56 -0.99 6.88 -24.83
C PRO A 56 -1.27 5.61 -24.01
N ALA A 57 -1.54 4.50 -24.69
CA ALA A 57 -1.65 3.20 -24.03
C ALA A 57 -0.39 2.90 -23.24
N PHE A 58 -0.57 2.41 -22.02
CA PHE A 58 0.53 2.07 -21.09
C PHE A 58 1.53 3.22 -20.80
N LEU A 59 1.11 4.47 -21.03
CA LEU A 59 1.89 5.68 -20.78
C LEU A 59 3.28 5.68 -21.47
N VAL A 60 3.34 5.23 -22.71
CA VAL A 60 4.56 5.20 -23.52
C VAL A 60 4.30 5.72 -24.92
N GLU A 61 5.23 6.52 -25.48
CA GLU A 61 5.03 7.18 -26.77
C GLU A 61 5.10 6.21 -27.98
N LYS A 62 5.96 5.20 -27.88
CA LYS A 62 6.17 4.21 -28.96
C LYS A 62 5.52 2.88 -28.60
N GLY A 63 4.18 2.87 -28.44
CA GLY A 63 3.41 1.65 -28.16
C GLY A 63 3.64 0.58 -29.23
N GLY A 64 3.72 -0.68 -28.78
CA GLY A 64 4.06 -1.83 -29.66
C GLY A 64 5.54 -2.12 -29.75
N LEU A 65 6.41 -1.11 -29.64
CA LEU A 65 7.86 -1.28 -29.46
C LEU A 65 8.20 -1.35 -27.97
N ASN A 66 7.54 -0.53 -27.17
CA ASN A 66 7.69 -0.49 -25.71
C ASN A 66 6.41 -0.99 -25.02
N SER A 67 6.57 -1.64 -23.90
CA SER A 67 5.51 -2.08 -22.99
C SER A 67 5.13 -1.03 -21.94
N GLY A 68 6.05 -0.11 -21.63
CA GLY A 68 5.85 1.00 -20.72
C GLY A 68 5.35 0.55 -19.34
N PHE A 69 4.31 1.22 -18.85
CA PHE A 69 3.72 0.96 -17.52
C PHE A 69 2.79 -0.25 -17.46
N MET A 70 2.67 -1.05 -18.52
CA MET A 70 1.92 -2.31 -18.49
C MET A 70 2.42 -3.22 -17.36
N ILE A 71 3.75 -3.38 -17.23
CA ILE A 71 4.37 -4.21 -16.21
C ILE A 71 4.13 -3.67 -14.78
N VAL A 72 4.05 -2.36 -14.62
CA VAL A 72 3.73 -1.72 -13.34
C VAL A 72 2.29 -2.08 -12.91
N GLN A 73 1.35 -2.00 -13.83
CA GLN A 73 -0.03 -2.38 -13.58
C GLN A 73 -0.16 -3.88 -13.26
N TYR A 74 0.54 -4.77 -13.99
CA TYR A 74 0.57 -6.20 -13.68
C TYR A 74 1.12 -6.48 -12.27
N SER A 75 2.18 -5.79 -11.89
CA SER A 75 2.78 -5.93 -10.55
C SER A 75 1.81 -5.48 -9.46
N ALA A 76 1.13 -4.35 -9.65
CA ALA A 76 0.11 -3.86 -8.72
C ALA A 76 -1.07 -4.85 -8.60
N ALA A 77 -1.57 -5.37 -9.72
CA ALA A 77 -2.64 -6.35 -9.75
C ALA A 77 -2.26 -7.66 -9.03
N ALA A 78 -1.02 -8.12 -9.18
CA ALA A 78 -0.53 -9.31 -8.48
C ALA A 78 -0.53 -9.12 -6.95
N LEU A 79 -0.03 -7.97 -6.46
CA LEU A 79 -0.01 -7.65 -5.03
C LEU A 79 -1.43 -7.48 -4.44
N VAL A 80 -2.34 -6.89 -5.19
CA VAL A 80 -3.75 -6.78 -4.78
C VAL A 80 -4.42 -8.15 -4.73
N SER A 81 -4.11 -9.03 -5.68
CA SER A 81 -4.60 -10.42 -5.65
C SER A 81 -4.06 -11.20 -4.46
N GLU A 82 -2.80 -11.00 -4.09
CA GLU A 82 -2.21 -11.58 -2.88
C GLU A 82 -2.88 -11.03 -1.61
N ASN A 83 -3.11 -9.72 -1.55
CA ASN A 83 -3.79 -9.09 -0.42
C ASN A 83 -5.19 -9.65 -0.17
N LYS A 84 -5.91 -10.07 -1.21
CA LYS A 84 -7.20 -10.74 -1.08
C LYS A 84 -7.11 -12.01 -0.23
N VAL A 85 -6.04 -12.79 -0.41
CA VAL A 85 -5.80 -14.01 0.36
C VAL A 85 -5.36 -13.67 1.78
N LEU A 86 -4.43 -12.71 1.92
CA LEU A 86 -3.91 -12.27 3.22
C LEU A 86 -4.99 -11.62 4.09
N ALA A 87 -5.94 -10.91 3.50
CA ALA A 87 -7.00 -10.21 4.22
C ALA A 87 -8.10 -11.16 4.78
N HIS A 88 -8.06 -12.47 4.46
CA HIS A 88 -8.96 -13.41 5.12
C HIS A 88 -8.69 -13.42 6.63
N PRO A 89 -9.71 -13.13 7.49
CA PRO A 89 -9.46 -12.96 8.93
C PRO A 89 -8.89 -14.22 9.59
N ALA A 90 -7.86 -14.06 10.40
CA ALA A 90 -7.32 -15.14 11.22
C ALA A 90 -8.19 -15.39 12.46
N SER A 91 -8.88 -14.36 12.95
CA SER A 91 -9.70 -14.40 14.16
C SER A 91 -11.03 -15.15 13.99
N VAL A 92 -11.31 -15.71 12.81
CA VAL A 92 -12.44 -16.61 12.59
C VAL A 92 -12.17 -18.04 13.08
N ASP A 93 -10.95 -18.31 13.55
CA ASP A 93 -10.50 -19.62 14.00
C ASP A 93 -9.98 -19.58 15.44
N SER A 94 -10.04 -20.73 16.10
CA SER A 94 -9.42 -20.96 17.40
C SER A 94 -9.13 -22.44 17.55
N ILE A 95 -7.90 -22.78 17.98
CA ILE A 95 -7.45 -24.16 18.12
C ILE A 95 -7.01 -24.39 19.56
N PRO A 96 -7.74 -25.22 20.34
CA PRO A 96 -7.34 -25.55 21.71
C PRO A 96 -5.95 -26.19 21.76
N THR A 97 -5.18 -25.80 22.77
CA THR A 97 -3.81 -26.30 23.01
C THR A 97 -3.61 -26.69 24.47
N SER A 98 -2.42 -27.19 24.83
CA SER A 98 -2.07 -27.53 26.23
C SER A 98 -3.09 -28.44 26.91
N ALA A 99 -3.53 -29.51 26.21
CA ALA A 99 -4.55 -30.45 26.71
C ALA A 99 -5.85 -29.73 27.13
N ASN A 100 -6.30 -28.76 26.35
CA ASN A 100 -7.49 -27.93 26.60
C ASN A 100 -7.36 -26.95 27.81
N GLN A 101 -6.18 -26.71 28.31
CA GLN A 101 -6.00 -25.57 29.26
C GLN A 101 -6.23 -24.24 28.53
N GLU A 102 -5.71 -24.14 27.30
CA GLU A 102 -6.00 -23.05 26.38
C GLU A 102 -7.19 -23.47 25.50
N ASP A 103 -8.39 -23.29 26.01
CA ASP A 103 -9.64 -23.72 25.35
C ASP A 103 -10.11 -22.75 24.26
N HIS A 104 -9.72 -21.49 24.36
CA HIS A 104 -9.89 -20.47 23.34
C HIS A 104 -8.57 -19.72 23.12
N VAL A 105 -7.95 -19.94 21.96
CA VAL A 105 -6.64 -19.34 21.60
C VAL A 105 -6.85 -18.21 20.60
N SER A 106 -6.24 -17.06 20.89
CA SER A 106 -6.25 -15.92 19.99
C SER A 106 -5.34 -16.17 18.79
N MET A 107 -5.80 -15.80 17.58
CA MET A 107 -4.99 -15.78 16.36
C MET A 107 -4.30 -14.43 16.12
N GLY A 108 -4.05 -13.64 17.19
CA GLY A 108 -3.51 -12.30 17.13
C GLY A 108 -2.14 -12.20 16.47
N SER A 109 -1.25 -13.18 16.72
CA SER A 109 0.07 -13.21 16.07
C SER A 109 -0.02 -13.39 14.56
N ILE A 110 -0.95 -14.22 14.09
CA ILE A 110 -1.19 -14.44 12.66
C ILE A 110 -1.84 -13.18 12.05
N ALA A 111 -2.85 -12.61 12.70
CA ALA A 111 -3.52 -11.39 12.26
C ALA A 111 -2.51 -10.22 12.12
N ALA A 112 -1.66 -10.01 13.11
CA ALA A 112 -0.63 -8.97 13.09
C ALA A 112 0.40 -9.18 11.98
N LYS A 113 0.87 -10.43 11.79
CA LYS A 113 1.81 -10.75 10.71
C LYS A 113 1.19 -10.47 9.33
N LYS A 114 -0.03 -10.94 9.10
CA LYS A 114 -0.75 -10.72 7.84
C LYS A 114 -0.98 -9.25 7.55
N SER A 115 -1.40 -8.47 8.55
CA SER A 115 -1.57 -7.01 8.41
C SER A 115 -0.26 -6.32 8.02
N LYS A 116 0.87 -6.76 8.58
CA LYS A 116 2.19 -6.26 8.19
C LYS A 116 2.52 -6.60 6.73
N ASP A 117 2.30 -7.84 6.32
CA ASP A 117 2.57 -8.29 4.95
C ASP A 117 1.70 -7.50 3.94
N ILE A 118 0.42 -7.27 4.26
CA ILE A 118 -0.48 -6.42 3.48
C ILE A 118 0.04 -4.98 3.42
N LEU A 119 0.49 -4.40 4.54
CA LEU A 119 1.03 -3.03 4.58
C LEU A 119 2.23 -2.87 3.64
N GLU A 120 3.14 -3.84 3.59
CA GLU A 120 4.27 -3.82 2.67
C GLU A 120 3.81 -3.86 1.20
N ASN A 121 2.80 -4.64 0.88
CA ASN A 121 2.19 -4.66 -0.44
C ASN A 121 1.52 -3.33 -0.79
N VAL A 122 0.77 -2.76 0.14
CA VAL A 122 0.10 -1.45 -0.04
C VAL A 122 1.10 -0.34 -0.36
N ARG A 123 2.22 -0.27 0.36
CA ARG A 123 3.28 0.71 0.10
C ARG A 123 3.80 0.63 -1.33
N LYS A 124 4.04 -0.58 -1.83
CA LYS A 124 4.46 -0.81 -3.22
C LYS A 124 3.39 -0.36 -4.22
N VAL A 125 2.12 -0.71 -3.98
CA VAL A 125 1.02 -0.34 -4.88
C VAL A 125 0.83 1.17 -4.92
N ILE A 126 0.88 1.87 -3.77
CA ILE A 126 0.82 3.34 -3.72
C ILE A 126 2.04 3.96 -4.40
N GLY A 127 3.24 3.40 -4.21
CA GLY A 127 4.44 3.84 -4.93
C GLY A 127 4.30 3.70 -6.44
N MET A 128 3.74 2.58 -6.92
CA MET A 128 3.44 2.37 -8.34
C MET A 128 2.39 3.35 -8.87
N GLU A 129 1.36 3.68 -8.11
CA GLU A 129 0.40 4.72 -8.47
C GLU A 129 1.07 6.08 -8.61
N LEU A 130 1.93 6.43 -7.66
CA LEU A 130 2.65 7.71 -7.64
C LEU A 130 3.53 7.90 -8.88
N ILE A 131 4.34 6.92 -9.25
CA ILE A 131 5.17 7.00 -10.46
C ILE A 131 4.35 6.97 -11.74
N THR A 132 3.24 6.24 -11.77
CA THR A 132 2.31 6.20 -12.90
C THR A 132 1.66 7.56 -13.12
N ALA A 133 1.24 8.22 -12.04
CA ALA A 133 0.67 9.57 -12.09
C ALA A 133 1.69 10.60 -12.59
N CYS A 134 2.93 10.54 -12.12
CA CYS A 134 4.00 11.41 -12.61
C CYS A 134 4.24 11.22 -14.11
N GLN A 135 4.27 9.99 -14.59
CA GLN A 135 4.41 9.69 -16.01
C GLN A 135 3.24 10.26 -16.86
N ALA A 136 2.02 10.12 -16.35
CA ALA A 136 0.82 10.68 -17.00
C ALA A 136 0.85 12.21 -17.05
N ILE A 137 1.34 12.87 -16.00
CA ILE A 137 1.51 14.33 -15.95
C ILE A 137 2.49 14.81 -17.03
N ASP A 138 3.63 14.13 -17.19
CA ASP A 138 4.63 14.47 -18.19
C ASP A 138 4.07 14.34 -19.60
N LEU A 139 3.45 13.19 -19.92
CA LEU A 139 2.85 12.93 -21.23
C LEU A 139 1.74 13.93 -21.58
N LYS A 140 1.02 14.40 -20.58
CA LYS A 140 -0.05 15.39 -20.77
C LYS A 140 0.46 16.83 -20.84
N GLY A 141 1.74 17.08 -20.56
CA GLY A 141 2.30 18.42 -20.43
C GLY A 141 1.58 19.27 -19.37
N ALA A 142 1.15 18.65 -18.28
CA ALA A 142 0.29 19.28 -17.29
C ALA A 142 1.05 19.77 -16.03
N LYS A 143 2.36 19.80 -16.06
CA LYS A 143 3.20 20.19 -14.91
C LYS A 143 2.87 21.58 -14.36
N ASP A 144 2.59 22.53 -15.23
CA ASP A 144 2.27 23.91 -14.85
C ASP A 144 0.84 24.09 -14.31
N LYS A 145 0.01 23.04 -14.40
CA LYS A 145 -1.37 23.03 -13.91
C LYS A 145 -1.52 22.35 -12.55
N LEU A 146 -0.42 21.87 -11.98
CA LEU A 146 -0.44 21.23 -10.67
C LEU A 146 -0.70 22.24 -9.56
N SER A 147 -1.45 21.83 -8.55
CA SER A 147 -1.56 22.61 -7.31
C SER A 147 -0.19 22.69 -6.59
N PRO A 148 0.03 23.65 -5.70
CA PRO A 148 1.29 23.73 -4.95
C PRO A 148 1.68 22.41 -4.28
N ALA A 149 0.74 21.72 -3.64
CA ALA A 149 0.97 20.44 -2.97
C ALA A 149 1.39 19.33 -3.95
N THR A 150 0.60 19.15 -5.01
CA THR A 150 0.89 18.11 -6.03
C THR A 150 2.15 18.39 -6.82
N LYS A 151 2.52 19.68 -6.98
CA LYS A 151 3.77 20.07 -7.62
C LYS A 151 4.98 19.65 -6.77
N VAL A 152 4.95 19.89 -5.47
CA VAL A 152 6.02 19.45 -4.56
C VAL A 152 6.14 17.92 -4.61
N ALA A 153 5.03 17.20 -4.51
CA ALA A 153 5.03 15.74 -4.60
C ALA A 153 5.62 15.24 -5.93
N TYR A 154 5.22 15.82 -7.05
CA TYR A 154 5.77 15.50 -8.37
C TYR A 154 7.28 15.78 -8.44
N ASP A 155 7.73 16.95 -8.00
CA ASP A 155 9.14 17.34 -8.05
C ASP A 155 10.00 16.41 -7.17
N GLU A 156 9.55 16.01 -5.98
CA GLU A 156 10.25 15.05 -5.11
C GLU A 156 10.39 13.67 -5.77
N VAL A 157 9.34 13.17 -6.39
CA VAL A 157 9.40 11.90 -7.13
C VAL A 157 10.40 12.01 -8.30
N ARG A 158 10.35 13.09 -9.06
CA ARG A 158 11.20 13.28 -10.24
C ARG A 158 12.67 13.54 -9.93
N LYS A 159 13.03 13.88 -8.69
CA LYS A 159 14.43 13.91 -8.23
C LYS A 159 15.07 12.52 -8.21
N VAL A 160 14.27 11.49 -7.99
CA VAL A 160 14.75 10.12 -7.78
C VAL A 160 14.41 9.23 -8.98
N ILE A 161 13.21 9.37 -9.54
CA ILE A 161 12.67 8.51 -10.59
C ILE A 161 12.46 9.34 -11.86
N PRO A 162 13.31 9.17 -12.90
CA PRO A 162 13.21 9.93 -14.13
C PRO A 162 12.03 9.50 -15.00
N TYR A 163 11.68 10.33 -15.99
CA TYR A 163 10.71 9.98 -17.03
C TYR A 163 11.11 8.70 -17.75
N VAL A 164 10.13 7.88 -18.10
CA VAL A 164 10.32 6.62 -18.83
C VAL A 164 9.99 6.86 -20.31
N ALA A 165 11.01 7.07 -21.13
CA ALA A 165 10.88 7.23 -22.56
C ALA A 165 10.90 5.89 -23.30
N GLU A 166 11.68 4.94 -22.81
CA GLU A 166 11.87 3.59 -23.37
C GLU A 166 11.86 2.56 -22.24
N ASP A 167 11.55 1.31 -22.57
CA ASP A 167 11.50 0.23 -21.60
C ASP A 167 12.83 0.05 -20.87
N ARG A 168 12.74 -0.11 -19.56
CA ARG A 168 13.85 -0.40 -18.66
C ARG A 168 13.39 -1.27 -17.49
N PRO A 169 14.30 -1.82 -16.68
CA PRO A 169 13.94 -2.60 -15.51
C PRO A 169 13.18 -1.75 -14.48
N MET A 170 11.84 -1.89 -14.44
CA MET A 170 10.96 -1.07 -13.62
C MET A 170 11.03 -1.40 -12.11
N TYR A 171 11.60 -2.54 -11.71
CA TYR A 171 11.70 -2.90 -10.30
C TYR A 171 12.53 -1.88 -9.50
N ILE A 172 13.53 -1.25 -10.12
CA ILE A 172 14.37 -0.20 -9.49
C ILE A 172 13.48 1.00 -9.14
N ASP A 173 12.66 1.45 -10.08
CA ASP A 173 11.75 2.58 -9.89
C ASP A 173 10.65 2.27 -8.87
N ILE A 174 10.13 1.03 -8.88
CA ILE A 174 9.11 0.57 -7.92
C ILE A 174 9.67 0.58 -6.49
N HIS A 175 10.88 0.07 -6.27
CA HIS A 175 11.51 0.10 -4.95
C HIS A 175 11.84 1.53 -4.49
N ALA A 176 12.32 2.38 -5.40
CA ALA A 176 12.55 3.79 -5.07
C ALA A 176 11.24 4.52 -4.69
N ALA A 177 10.14 4.22 -5.39
CA ALA A 177 8.83 4.76 -5.07
C ALA A 177 8.29 4.22 -3.73
N GLU A 178 8.49 2.94 -3.43
CA GLU A 178 8.17 2.35 -2.13
C GLU A 178 8.87 3.09 -0.99
N GLU A 179 10.16 3.39 -1.14
CA GLU A 179 10.93 4.13 -0.13
C GLU A 179 10.42 5.58 0.05
N ILE A 180 9.99 6.24 -1.02
CA ILE A 180 9.35 7.57 -0.93
C ILE A 180 8.08 7.50 -0.09
N VAL A 181 7.26 6.46 -0.27
CA VAL A 181 6.04 6.26 0.52
C VAL A 181 6.35 5.86 1.98
N ARG A 182 7.41 5.09 2.19
CA ARG A 182 7.79 4.57 3.52
C ARG A 182 8.33 5.62 4.46
N ASN A 183 9.14 6.56 3.96
CA ASN A 183 9.97 7.44 4.80
C ASN A 183 9.27 8.73 5.26
N ASN A 184 7.99 8.91 4.95
CA ASN A 184 7.17 10.08 5.30
C ASN A 184 7.69 11.46 4.81
N LYS A 185 8.86 11.50 4.19
CA LYS A 185 9.50 12.74 3.76
C LYS A 185 8.65 13.53 2.76
N LEU A 186 7.93 12.81 1.88
CA LEU A 186 7.05 13.43 0.90
C LEU A 186 5.95 14.26 1.57
N VAL A 187 5.32 13.72 2.62
CA VAL A 187 4.29 14.42 3.41
C VAL A 187 4.90 15.64 4.09
N GLU A 188 6.05 15.49 4.75
CA GLU A 188 6.75 16.60 5.41
C GLU A 188 7.10 17.73 4.44
N ASP A 189 7.59 17.43 3.24
CA ASP A 189 7.96 18.43 2.25
C ASP A 189 6.73 19.14 1.64
N VAL A 190 5.62 18.42 1.48
CA VAL A 190 4.33 19.01 1.11
C VAL A 190 3.83 19.94 2.22
N GLU A 191 3.83 19.51 3.48
CA GLU A 191 3.38 20.33 4.62
C GLU A 191 4.23 21.58 4.82
N LYS A 192 5.54 21.52 4.57
CA LYS A 192 6.40 22.72 4.57
C LYS A 192 5.99 23.75 3.52
N ALA A 193 5.47 23.30 2.38
CA ALA A 193 5.10 24.16 1.26
C ALA A 193 3.69 24.78 1.41
N ILE A 194 2.73 24.06 1.98
CA ILE A 194 1.32 24.48 2.01
C ILE A 194 0.72 24.60 3.40
N GLY A 195 1.47 24.27 4.46
CA GLY A 195 0.95 24.13 5.81
C GLY A 195 0.51 22.71 6.14
N GLN A 196 0.20 22.47 7.41
CA GLN A 196 -0.22 21.16 7.91
C GLN A 196 -1.45 20.62 7.15
N LEU A 197 -1.40 19.36 6.77
CA LEU A 197 -2.54 18.67 6.18
C LEU A 197 -3.56 18.34 7.27
N GLU A 198 -4.82 18.75 7.04
CA GLU A 198 -5.94 18.38 7.90
C GLU A 198 -6.62 17.12 7.32
N PHE A 199 -6.83 16.11 8.17
CA PHE A 199 -7.45 14.82 7.80
C PHE A 199 -8.74 14.61 8.58
#